data_95cb3aa554e001a3d8a086458f4163bc
#
_entry.id   95cb3aa554e001a3d8a086458f4163bc
#
_cell.length_a   1.000
_cell.length_b   1.000
_cell.length_c   1.000
_cell.angle_alpha   90.00
_cell.angle_beta   90.00
_cell.angle_gamma   90.00
#
_symmetry.space_group_name_H-M   'P 1'
#
loop_
_entity.id
_entity.type
_entity.pdbx_description
1 polymer ?
#
loop_
_entity_poly.entity_id
_entity_poly.type
_entity_poly.pdbx_seq_one_letter_code
_entity_poly.pdbx_strand_id
1 'polypeptide(L)'
;ISQPPSANVTINGSYVGTTPLNTQLKANQTHKIDLYLDGYLKTSKNISLNPEEKFELEVNLIENIGEIYIDITPKDASVRVDGRSVRSGSQTLKLPAKQHQVSISKTGFETKILSINPRPQMTQSISVNLMTLEQAYWASRPEIITSPVGTKLRLFKPNGEIFFLGAPRREPGRRANEAKKLVQLNRPFYLATTELS
;
A
#
# COMPACT_ATOMS: atom_id res chain seq x y z
N ILE A 1 -15.72 11.89 31.31
CA ILE A 1 -14.42 11.37 30.91
C ILE A 1 -14.57 10.32 29.83
N SER A 2 -13.52 9.99 29.06
CA SER A 2 -13.54 8.87 28.12
C SER A 2 -12.28 7.99 28.27
N GLN A 3 -12.41 6.73 27.85
CA GLN A 3 -11.31 5.79 27.67
C GLN A 3 -11.30 5.36 26.18
N PRO A 4 -10.22 5.66 25.42
CA PRO A 4 -9.07 6.50 25.81
C PRO A 4 -9.45 7.98 25.96
N PRO A 5 -8.59 8.81 26.61
CA PRO A 5 -8.80 10.24 26.74
C PRO A 5 -8.60 11.00 25.43
N SER A 6 -8.81 12.33 25.46
CA SER A 6 -8.63 13.25 24.32
C SER A 6 -9.66 13.09 23.18
N ALA A 7 -10.82 12.48 23.47
CA ALA A 7 -11.93 12.48 22.53
C ALA A 7 -12.53 13.87 22.38
N ASN A 8 -12.77 14.31 21.15
CA ASN A 8 -13.52 15.53 20.85
C ASN A 8 -14.96 15.40 21.30
N VAL A 9 -15.48 16.39 21.99
CA VAL A 9 -16.84 16.42 22.53
C VAL A 9 -17.64 17.51 21.84
N THR A 10 -18.83 17.13 21.36
CA THR A 10 -19.84 18.10 20.92
C THR A 10 -21.09 17.93 21.77
N ILE A 11 -21.74 19.08 22.08
CA ILE A 11 -23.02 19.11 22.79
C ILE A 11 -24.04 19.79 21.88
N ASN A 12 -25.11 19.09 21.57
CA ASN A 12 -26.14 19.53 20.62
C ASN A 12 -25.55 20.00 19.27
N GLY A 13 -24.48 19.32 18.83
CA GLY A 13 -23.78 19.60 17.57
C GLY A 13 -22.69 20.67 17.65
N SER A 14 -22.57 21.40 18.77
CA SER A 14 -21.53 22.44 18.96
C SER A 14 -20.32 21.85 19.67
N TYR A 15 -19.11 22.06 19.11
CA TYR A 15 -17.86 21.64 19.75
C TYR A 15 -17.60 22.39 21.04
N VAL A 16 -17.25 21.66 22.11
CA VAL A 16 -17.06 22.21 23.47
C VAL A 16 -15.68 21.91 24.08
N GLY A 17 -14.90 21.00 23.48
CA GLY A 17 -13.57 20.66 23.96
C GLY A 17 -13.25 19.18 23.80
N THR A 18 -12.25 18.70 24.54
CA THR A 18 -11.78 17.31 24.54
C THR A 18 -11.86 16.71 25.95
N THR A 19 -12.02 15.39 26.03
CA THR A 19 -12.03 14.68 27.32
C THR A 19 -10.62 14.59 27.94
N PRO A 20 -10.47 14.68 29.29
CA PRO A 20 -11.53 14.95 30.26
C PRO A 20 -12.05 16.41 30.17
N LEU A 21 -13.36 16.57 30.23
CA LEU A 21 -14.03 17.87 30.08
C LEU A 21 -14.99 18.12 31.24
N ASN A 22 -14.89 19.30 31.84
CA ASN A 22 -15.89 19.81 32.77
C ASN A 22 -16.67 20.92 32.09
N THR A 23 -17.99 20.83 32.07
CA THR A 23 -18.85 21.83 31.44
C THR A 23 -20.16 21.97 32.19
N GLN A 24 -20.82 23.11 32.03
CA GLN A 24 -22.15 23.36 32.58
C GLN A 24 -23.19 23.19 31.51
N LEU A 25 -24.29 22.52 31.86
CA LEU A 25 -25.45 22.29 30.99
C LEU A 25 -26.68 22.94 31.59
N LYS A 26 -27.57 23.39 30.73
CA LYS A 26 -28.86 23.94 31.17
C LYS A 26 -29.73 22.79 31.75
N ALA A 27 -30.28 23.02 32.94
CA ALA A 27 -31.15 22.03 33.59
C ALA A 27 -32.51 21.88 32.87
N ASN A 28 -33.18 20.76 33.13
CA ASN A 28 -34.52 20.45 32.63
C ASN A 28 -34.67 20.38 31.12
N GLN A 29 -33.57 20.07 30.42
CA GLN A 29 -33.59 19.80 28.98
C GLN A 29 -32.63 18.68 28.62
N THR A 30 -32.92 17.94 27.53
CA THR A 30 -32.08 16.88 27.03
C THR A 30 -30.95 17.44 26.20
N HIS A 31 -29.73 17.04 26.53
CA HIS A 31 -28.53 17.36 25.75
C HIS A 31 -28.00 16.12 25.08
N LYS A 32 -27.76 16.21 23.75
CA LYS A 32 -27.06 15.17 23.01
C LYS A 32 -25.56 15.42 23.08
N ILE A 33 -24.83 14.49 23.65
CA ILE A 33 -23.38 14.50 23.73
C ILE A 33 -22.82 13.49 22.74
N ASP A 34 -22.02 13.96 21.80
CA ASP A 34 -21.33 13.11 20.85
C ASP A 34 -19.81 13.17 21.13
N LEU A 35 -19.18 11.96 21.18
CA LEU A 35 -17.74 11.82 21.33
C LEU A 35 -17.14 11.26 20.05
N TYR A 36 -16.01 11.87 19.63
CA TYR A 36 -15.26 11.48 18.43
C TYR A 36 -13.79 11.34 18.77
N LEU A 37 -13.22 10.21 18.44
CA LEU A 37 -11.77 9.98 18.48
C LEU A 37 -11.36 9.21 17.23
N ASP A 38 -10.23 9.63 16.64
CA ASP A 38 -9.71 8.97 15.43
C ASP A 38 -9.37 7.50 15.72
N GLY A 39 -9.84 6.57 14.88
CA GLY A 39 -9.71 5.13 15.08
C GLY A 39 -10.77 4.51 16.00
N TYR A 40 -11.76 5.27 16.47
CA TYR A 40 -12.85 4.79 17.31
C TYR A 40 -14.22 5.08 16.70
N LEU A 41 -15.22 4.28 17.10
CA LEU A 41 -16.60 4.52 16.70
C LEU A 41 -17.14 5.76 17.42
N LYS A 42 -17.89 6.59 16.69
CA LYS A 42 -18.63 7.70 17.27
C LYS A 42 -19.56 7.15 18.36
N THR A 43 -19.52 7.75 19.55
CA THR A 43 -20.44 7.42 20.65
C THR A 43 -21.34 8.60 20.96
N SER A 44 -22.65 8.36 21.03
CA SER A 44 -23.67 9.37 21.35
C SER A 44 -24.38 9.01 22.64
N LYS A 45 -24.57 9.98 23.52
CA LYS A 45 -25.33 9.87 24.77
C LYS A 45 -26.29 11.05 24.90
N ASN A 46 -27.50 10.76 25.36
CA ASN A 46 -28.46 11.79 25.73
C ASN A 46 -28.52 11.88 27.26
N ILE A 47 -28.34 13.06 27.81
CA ILE A 47 -28.43 13.31 29.26
C ILE A 47 -29.38 14.48 29.51
N SER A 48 -30.09 14.41 30.64
CA SER A 48 -30.91 15.50 31.17
C SER A 48 -30.60 15.61 32.65
N LEU A 49 -30.38 16.83 33.10
CA LEU A 49 -30.00 17.11 34.50
C LEU A 49 -31.05 18.00 35.16
N ASN A 50 -31.26 17.80 36.46
CA ASN A 50 -32.02 18.69 37.29
C ASN A 50 -31.18 19.95 37.68
N PRO A 51 -31.80 21.01 38.18
CA PRO A 51 -31.04 22.14 38.71
C PRO A 51 -30.04 21.70 39.79
N GLU A 52 -28.82 22.23 39.75
CA GLU A 52 -27.71 21.94 40.67
C GLU A 52 -27.21 20.49 40.71
N GLU A 53 -27.73 19.61 39.85
CA GLU A 53 -27.27 18.22 39.74
C GLU A 53 -25.84 18.18 39.16
N LYS A 54 -24.98 17.39 39.82
CA LYS A 54 -23.62 17.07 39.33
C LYS A 54 -23.66 15.64 38.80
N PHE A 55 -23.23 15.46 37.55
CA PHE A 55 -23.23 14.17 36.91
C PHE A 55 -21.86 13.90 36.27
N GLU A 56 -21.32 12.72 36.48
CA GLU A 56 -20.11 12.26 35.82
C GLU A 56 -20.44 11.24 34.73
N LEU A 57 -20.06 11.55 33.51
CA LEU A 57 -20.23 10.66 32.36
C LEU A 57 -18.91 9.97 32.05
N GLU A 58 -18.87 8.64 32.21
CA GLU A 58 -17.79 7.79 31.76
C GLU A 58 -18.16 7.09 30.46
N VAL A 59 -17.28 7.15 29.44
CA VAL A 59 -17.51 6.53 28.13
C VAL A 59 -16.31 5.72 27.72
N ASN A 60 -16.49 4.41 27.57
CA ASN A 60 -15.52 3.55 26.91
C ASN A 60 -15.78 3.58 25.42
N LEU A 61 -14.83 4.10 24.66
CA LEU A 61 -14.90 4.18 23.21
C LEU A 61 -14.54 2.81 22.61
N ILE A 62 -15.27 2.41 21.58
CA ILE A 62 -15.06 1.13 20.88
C ILE A 62 -14.13 1.39 19.70
N GLU A 63 -13.04 0.64 19.63
CA GLU A 63 -12.12 0.72 18.49
C GLU A 63 -12.84 0.35 17.19
N ASN A 64 -12.62 1.14 16.17
CA ASN A 64 -13.12 0.92 14.83
C ASN A 64 -12.01 0.23 14.00
N ILE A 65 -11.88 -1.09 14.15
CA ILE A 65 -10.81 -1.91 13.57
C ILE A 65 -11.32 -2.60 12.30
N GLY A 66 -10.51 -2.55 11.25
CA GLY A 66 -10.65 -3.38 10.06
C GLY A 66 -9.51 -4.38 9.90
N GLU A 67 -9.73 -5.40 9.08
CA GLU A 67 -8.76 -6.45 8.78
C GLU A 67 -8.39 -6.42 7.29
N ILE A 68 -7.08 -6.43 7.01
CA ILE A 68 -6.55 -6.54 5.64
C ILE A 68 -5.54 -7.68 5.60
N TYR A 69 -5.79 -8.68 4.76
CA TYR A 69 -4.80 -9.68 4.42
C TYR A 69 -3.88 -9.14 3.33
N ILE A 70 -2.58 -9.13 3.60
CA ILE A 70 -1.56 -8.75 2.61
C ILE A 70 -0.80 -10.00 2.21
N ASP A 71 -0.90 -10.37 0.94
CA ASP A 71 -0.10 -11.42 0.33
C ASP A 71 1.13 -10.80 -0.34
N ILE A 72 2.32 -11.25 0.07
CA ILE A 72 3.59 -10.62 -0.31
C ILE A 72 4.51 -11.64 -0.96
N THR A 73 5.06 -11.26 -2.11
CA THR A 73 6.12 -11.99 -2.78
C THR A 73 7.32 -11.04 -2.98
N PRO A 74 8.54 -11.41 -2.52
CA PRO A 74 8.90 -12.64 -1.81
C PRO A 74 8.43 -12.66 -0.35
N LYS A 75 8.17 -13.86 0.20
CA LYS A 75 7.51 -14.07 1.50
C LYS A 75 8.32 -13.63 2.72
N ASP A 76 9.59 -13.36 2.57
CA ASP A 76 10.50 -12.89 3.62
C ASP A 76 10.73 -11.36 3.60
N ALA A 77 9.96 -10.63 2.78
CA ALA A 77 10.03 -9.17 2.74
C ALA A 77 9.62 -8.55 4.08
N SER A 78 10.35 -7.53 4.48
CA SER A 78 10.06 -6.74 5.69
C SER A 78 8.86 -5.83 5.47
N VAL A 79 8.01 -5.74 6.48
CA VAL A 79 6.79 -4.92 6.44
C VAL A 79 6.83 -3.89 7.55
N ARG A 80 6.47 -2.64 7.21
CA ARG A 80 6.28 -1.56 8.18
C ARG A 80 4.92 -0.93 7.98
N VAL A 81 4.24 -0.66 9.08
CA VAL A 81 2.98 0.08 9.11
C VAL A 81 3.21 1.37 9.88
N ASP A 82 2.93 2.51 9.25
CA ASP A 82 3.16 3.86 9.84
C ASP A 82 4.57 4.01 10.42
N GLY A 83 5.58 3.47 9.70
CA GLY A 83 6.98 3.48 10.11
C GLY A 83 7.38 2.43 11.15
N ARG A 84 6.44 1.72 11.78
CA ARG A 84 6.70 0.67 12.77
C ARG A 84 6.84 -0.69 12.10
N SER A 85 7.87 -1.44 12.45
CA SER A 85 8.06 -2.80 11.93
C SER A 85 7.03 -3.75 12.51
N VAL A 86 6.44 -4.56 11.63
CA VAL A 86 5.57 -5.67 11.97
C VAL A 86 6.20 -6.98 11.51
N ARG A 87 5.50 -8.12 11.64
CA ARG A 87 6.02 -9.40 11.15
C ARG A 87 6.31 -9.33 9.64
N SER A 88 7.36 -9.99 9.18
CA SER A 88 7.71 -10.10 7.76
C SER A 88 6.76 -11.04 7.00
N GLY A 89 6.64 -10.81 5.71
CA GLY A 89 5.88 -11.67 4.80
C GLY A 89 4.37 -11.47 4.85
N SER A 90 3.67 -12.41 4.19
CA SER A 90 2.20 -12.38 4.08
C SER A 90 1.54 -12.53 5.45
N GLN A 91 0.56 -11.68 5.75
CA GLN A 91 -0.10 -11.64 7.06
C GLN A 91 -1.42 -10.88 7.02
N THR A 92 -2.26 -11.08 8.04
CA THR A 92 -3.42 -10.23 8.30
C THR A 92 -3.02 -9.09 9.23
N LEU A 93 -3.29 -7.87 8.81
CA LEU A 93 -3.14 -6.66 9.61
C LEU A 93 -4.50 -6.26 10.18
N LYS A 94 -4.57 -6.12 11.52
CA LYS A 94 -5.71 -5.56 12.25
C LYS A 94 -5.34 -4.14 12.63
N LEU A 95 -6.00 -3.16 12.02
CA LEU A 95 -5.65 -1.76 12.14
C LEU A 95 -6.91 -0.90 12.33
N PRO A 96 -6.81 0.23 13.04
CA PRO A 96 -7.90 1.20 13.08
C PRO A 96 -8.40 1.58 11.68
N ALA A 97 -9.70 1.85 11.56
CA ALA A 97 -10.33 2.20 10.28
C ALA A 97 -10.00 3.66 9.88
N LYS A 98 -8.74 3.88 9.57
CA LYS A 98 -8.21 5.13 9.04
C LYS A 98 -7.13 4.82 8.00
N GLN A 99 -6.62 5.86 7.37
CA GLN A 99 -5.55 5.71 6.41
C GLN A 99 -4.23 5.33 7.12
N HIS A 100 -3.59 4.27 6.62
CA HIS A 100 -2.28 3.80 7.06
C HIS A 100 -1.33 3.73 5.86
N GLN A 101 -0.06 3.98 6.12
CA GLN A 101 1.01 3.78 5.14
C GLN A 101 1.70 2.45 5.42
N VAL A 102 1.69 1.55 4.43
CA VAL A 102 2.41 0.26 4.51
C VAL A 102 3.60 0.30 3.57
N SER A 103 4.79 0.10 4.11
CA SER A 103 6.04 0.00 3.35
C SER A 103 6.53 -1.44 3.38
N ILE A 104 6.77 -2.00 2.20
CA ILE A 104 7.25 -3.38 2.02
C ILE A 104 8.59 -3.31 1.31
N SER A 105 9.63 -3.89 1.91
CA SER A 105 11.00 -3.80 1.42
C SER A 105 11.76 -5.10 1.58
N LYS A 106 12.70 -5.34 0.67
CA LYS A 106 13.67 -6.44 0.73
C LYS A 106 14.95 -6.04 0.02
N THR A 107 16.10 -6.49 0.53
CA THR A 107 17.38 -6.25 -0.12
C THR A 107 17.40 -6.82 -1.54
N GLY A 108 17.83 -6.03 -2.52
CA GLY A 108 17.83 -6.39 -3.95
C GLY A 108 16.49 -6.18 -4.66
N PHE A 109 15.46 -5.65 -3.97
CA PHE A 109 14.15 -5.34 -4.52
C PHE A 109 13.80 -3.86 -4.35
N GLU A 110 12.93 -3.37 -5.24
CA GLU A 110 12.34 -2.04 -5.10
C GLU A 110 11.36 -2.01 -3.93
N THR A 111 11.45 -0.98 -3.09
CA THR A 111 10.53 -0.78 -1.97
C THR A 111 9.17 -0.34 -2.49
N LYS A 112 8.11 -1.03 -2.07
CA LYS A 112 6.73 -0.67 -2.37
C LYS A 112 6.08 0.03 -1.18
N ILE A 113 5.48 1.20 -1.44
CA ILE A 113 4.71 1.94 -0.44
C ILE A 113 3.25 1.96 -0.89
N LEU A 114 2.36 1.58 0.01
CA LEU A 114 0.92 1.52 -0.21
C LEU A 114 0.20 2.36 0.83
N SER A 115 -0.85 3.03 0.41
CA SER A 115 -1.82 3.64 1.31
C SER A 115 -3.03 2.72 1.41
N ILE A 116 -3.35 2.27 2.61
CA ILE A 116 -4.47 1.37 2.88
C ILE A 116 -5.46 2.01 3.86
N ASN A 117 -6.73 1.66 3.73
CA ASN A 117 -7.78 2.09 4.65
C ASN A 117 -8.61 0.87 5.05
N PRO A 118 -8.31 0.24 6.19
CA PRO A 118 -9.05 -0.92 6.68
C PRO A 118 -10.52 -0.58 6.92
N ARG A 119 -11.43 -1.43 6.43
CA ARG A 119 -12.87 -1.26 6.64
C ARG A 119 -13.36 -2.26 7.66
N PRO A 120 -14.02 -1.83 8.74
CA PRO A 120 -14.60 -2.72 9.71
C PRO A 120 -15.63 -3.66 9.07
N GLN A 121 -15.73 -4.87 9.61
CA GLN A 121 -16.68 -5.90 9.15
C GLN A 121 -16.54 -6.35 7.69
N MET A 122 -15.44 -5.97 7.03
CA MET A 122 -15.13 -6.43 5.67
C MET A 122 -13.72 -7.03 5.64
N THR A 123 -13.61 -8.23 5.09
CA THR A 123 -12.29 -8.81 4.79
C THR A 123 -11.78 -8.18 3.49
N GLN A 124 -10.63 -7.54 3.57
CA GLN A 124 -9.93 -6.96 2.42
C GLN A 124 -8.66 -7.78 2.14
N SER A 125 -8.30 -7.92 0.87
CA SER A 125 -7.08 -8.63 0.45
C SER A 125 -6.31 -7.79 -0.55
N ILE A 126 -4.98 -7.74 -0.39
CA ILE A 126 -4.07 -7.00 -1.26
C ILE A 126 -2.89 -7.92 -1.58
N SER A 127 -2.60 -8.11 -2.86
CA SER A 127 -1.41 -8.84 -3.31
C SER A 127 -0.31 -7.86 -3.72
N VAL A 128 0.90 -8.08 -3.25
CA VAL A 128 2.07 -7.25 -3.51
C VAL A 128 3.23 -8.10 -3.99
N ASN A 129 3.60 -7.93 -5.24
CA ASN A 129 4.81 -8.52 -5.82
C ASN A 129 5.88 -7.44 -5.90
N LEU A 130 6.98 -7.61 -5.17
CA LEU A 130 8.13 -6.73 -5.27
C LEU A 130 8.91 -7.04 -6.55
N MET A 131 9.30 -6.02 -7.27
CA MET A 131 10.20 -6.15 -8.42
C MET A 131 11.66 -6.14 -7.91
N THR A 132 12.54 -6.94 -8.54
CA THR A 132 13.97 -6.76 -8.33
C THR A 132 14.41 -5.39 -8.82
N LEU A 133 15.52 -4.87 -8.30
CA LEU A 133 16.06 -3.58 -8.76
C LEU A 133 16.34 -3.59 -10.27
N GLU A 134 16.75 -4.73 -10.83
CA GLU A 134 16.94 -4.89 -12.27
C GLU A 134 15.60 -4.80 -13.04
N GLN A 135 14.58 -5.50 -12.57
CA GLN A 135 13.24 -5.42 -13.17
C GLN A 135 12.67 -4.01 -13.12
N ALA A 136 12.79 -3.33 -11.98
CA ALA A 136 12.33 -1.95 -11.80
C ALA A 136 13.09 -0.99 -12.72
N TYR A 137 14.42 -1.15 -12.83
CA TYR A 137 15.25 -0.38 -13.75
C TYR A 137 14.76 -0.51 -15.19
N TRP A 138 14.52 -1.73 -15.67
CA TRP A 138 14.05 -1.94 -17.04
C TRP A 138 12.58 -1.57 -17.25
N ALA A 139 11.75 -1.65 -16.19
CA ALA A 139 10.35 -1.22 -16.25
C ALA A 139 10.23 0.29 -16.44
N SER A 140 11.13 1.07 -15.85
CA SER A 140 11.17 2.53 -15.96
C SER A 140 11.76 3.07 -17.26
N ARG A 141 12.39 2.21 -18.09
CA ARG A 141 13.03 2.63 -19.32
C ARG A 141 12.04 2.90 -20.45
N PRO A 142 12.26 3.96 -21.26
CA PRO A 142 11.40 4.24 -22.39
C PRO A 142 11.47 3.10 -23.42
N GLU A 143 10.36 2.84 -24.09
CA GLU A 143 10.27 1.78 -25.10
C GLU A 143 11.17 2.07 -26.31
N ILE A 144 11.34 3.35 -26.67
CA ILE A 144 12.18 3.80 -27.78
C ILE A 144 13.13 4.86 -27.28
N ILE A 145 14.41 4.72 -27.65
CA ILE A 145 15.45 5.74 -27.44
C ILE A 145 16.10 6.07 -28.78
N THR A 146 16.72 7.25 -28.88
CA THR A 146 17.55 7.64 -30.04
C THR A 146 19.00 7.60 -29.62
N SER A 147 19.82 6.89 -30.37
CA SER A 147 21.28 6.86 -30.17
C SER A 147 21.90 8.20 -30.49
N PRO A 148 23.13 8.48 -30.04
CA PRO A 148 23.85 9.71 -30.39
C PRO A 148 24.04 9.94 -31.90
N VAL A 149 24.01 8.86 -32.72
CA VAL A 149 24.10 8.91 -34.19
C VAL A 149 22.73 8.94 -34.87
N GLY A 150 21.64 9.18 -34.15
CA GLY A 150 20.31 9.34 -34.70
C GLY A 150 19.53 8.04 -34.96
N THR A 151 20.10 6.87 -34.67
CA THR A 151 19.42 5.58 -34.85
C THR A 151 18.38 5.36 -33.77
N LYS A 152 17.14 5.01 -34.14
CA LYS A 152 16.10 4.62 -33.21
C LYS A 152 16.33 3.19 -32.70
N LEU A 153 16.33 3.04 -31.38
CA LEU A 153 16.51 1.75 -30.71
C LEU A 153 15.25 1.45 -29.91
N ARG A 154 14.69 0.25 -30.09
CA ARG A 154 13.52 -0.23 -29.37
C ARG A 154 13.95 -1.19 -28.26
N LEU A 155 13.35 -1.04 -27.07
CA LEU A 155 13.56 -1.92 -25.92
C LEU A 155 12.92 -3.29 -26.22
N PHE A 156 13.76 -4.33 -26.21
CA PHE A 156 13.34 -5.72 -26.27
C PHE A 156 13.41 -6.34 -24.87
N LYS A 157 12.30 -6.91 -24.42
CA LYS A 157 12.19 -7.60 -23.13
C LYS A 157 11.94 -9.07 -23.40
N PRO A 158 13.00 -9.91 -23.47
CA PRO A 158 12.84 -11.34 -23.74
C PRO A 158 12.07 -12.02 -22.60
N ASN A 159 11.23 -12.98 -22.96
CA ASN A 159 10.45 -13.80 -22.02
C ASN A 159 11.17 -15.09 -21.59
N GLY A 160 12.45 -15.24 -21.96
CA GLY A 160 13.23 -16.45 -21.68
C GLY A 160 12.95 -17.63 -22.63
N GLU A 161 12.22 -17.40 -23.73
CA GLU A 161 12.03 -18.42 -24.75
C GLU A 161 13.35 -18.86 -25.38
N ILE A 162 13.43 -20.13 -25.68
CA ILE A 162 14.59 -20.75 -26.32
C ILE A 162 14.36 -20.78 -27.83
N PHE A 163 15.30 -20.29 -28.60
CA PHE A 163 15.25 -20.32 -30.06
C PHE A 163 16.59 -20.72 -30.68
N PHE A 164 16.56 -21.08 -31.94
CA PHE A 164 17.78 -21.38 -32.68
C PHE A 164 18.31 -20.16 -33.41
N LEU A 165 19.56 -19.85 -33.19
CA LEU A 165 20.34 -18.86 -33.93
C LEU A 165 21.30 -19.58 -34.87
N GLY A 166 21.45 -19.09 -36.10
CA GLY A 166 22.33 -19.68 -37.12
C GLY A 166 21.59 -20.64 -38.04
N ALA A 167 22.33 -21.16 -39.00
CA ALA A 167 21.82 -21.92 -40.11
C ALA A 167 22.10 -23.45 -39.99
N PRO A 168 21.22 -24.34 -40.42
CA PRO A 168 21.47 -25.77 -40.48
C PRO A 168 22.60 -26.09 -41.50
N ARG A 169 23.31 -27.20 -41.30
CA ARG A 169 24.48 -27.57 -42.13
C ARG A 169 24.20 -27.62 -43.63
N ARG A 170 22.97 -27.90 -44.04
CA ARG A 170 22.57 -28.06 -45.43
C ARG A 170 22.00 -26.79 -46.07
N GLU A 171 22.03 -25.65 -45.37
CA GLU A 171 21.52 -24.40 -45.91
C GLU A 171 22.49 -23.84 -46.95
N PRO A 172 22.02 -23.54 -48.19
CA PRO A 172 22.85 -22.97 -49.23
C PRO A 172 23.37 -21.60 -48.83
N GLY A 173 24.65 -21.34 -49.07
CA GLY A 173 25.30 -20.05 -48.71
C GLY A 173 25.73 -19.92 -47.26
N ARG A 174 25.51 -20.90 -46.40
CA ARG A 174 25.91 -20.89 -44.99
C ARG A 174 27.44 -20.77 -44.85
N ARG A 175 27.90 -19.88 -44.00
CA ARG A 175 29.30 -19.72 -43.61
C ARG A 175 29.66 -20.61 -42.41
N ALA A 176 30.93 -20.91 -42.22
CA ALA A 176 31.40 -21.80 -41.15
C ALA A 176 31.08 -21.28 -39.73
N ASN A 177 30.96 -19.96 -39.53
CA ASN A 177 30.61 -19.33 -38.27
C ASN A 177 29.09 -19.29 -37.99
N GLU A 178 28.23 -19.70 -38.93
CA GLU A 178 26.77 -19.69 -38.82
C GLU A 178 26.22 -21.02 -38.29
N ALA A 179 26.95 -21.71 -37.42
CA ALA A 179 26.50 -22.95 -36.83
C ALA A 179 25.24 -22.73 -35.99
N LYS A 180 24.22 -23.58 -36.26
CA LYS A 180 22.96 -23.56 -35.49
C LYS A 180 23.24 -23.76 -34.00
N LYS A 181 22.85 -22.82 -33.19
CA LYS A 181 23.00 -22.83 -31.73
C LYS A 181 21.69 -22.57 -31.04
N LEU A 182 21.46 -23.24 -29.92
CA LEU A 182 20.36 -22.97 -29.03
C LEU A 182 20.70 -21.74 -28.21
N VAL A 183 19.82 -20.73 -28.22
CA VAL A 183 20.01 -19.45 -27.54
C VAL A 183 18.81 -19.13 -26.70
N GLN A 184 19.08 -18.64 -25.49
CA GLN A 184 18.08 -18.10 -24.59
C GLN A 184 18.49 -16.68 -24.19
N LEU A 185 17.62 -15.70 -24.45
CA LEU A 185 17.85 -14.32 -24.05
C LEU A 185 17.11 -14.06 -22.73
N ASN A 186 17.87 -13.74 -21.70
CA ASN A 186 17.33 -13.56 -20.34
C ASN A 186 17.39 -12.12 -19.82
N ARG A 187 18.03 -11.22 -20.60
CA ARG A 187 18.20 -9.81 -20.22
C ARG A 187 17.57 -8.89 -21.23
N PRO A 188 16.86 -7.83 -20.82
CA PRO A 188 16.39 -6.80 -21.71
C PRO A 188 17.57 -6.06 -22.38
N PHE A 189 17.36 -5.60 -23.60
CA PHE A 189 18.34 -4.82 -24.36
C PHE A 189 17.63 -3.94 -25.39
N TYR A 190 18.34 -2.95 -25.90
CA TYR A 190 17.86 -2.13 -27.00
C TYR A 190 18.38 -2.65 -28.32
N LEU A 191 17.49 -2.75 -29.30
CA LEU A 191 17.79 -3.19 -30.66
C LEU A 191 17.43 -2.10 -31.66
N ALA A 192 18.24 -1.89 -32.67
CA ALA A 192 17.96 -0.95 -33.74
C ALA A 192 16.70 -1.38 -34.50
N THR A 193 15.85 -0.42 -34.82
CA THR A 193 14.61 -0.68 -35.58
C THR A 193 14.85 -0.77 -37.11
N THR A 194 16.05 -0.37 -37.55
CA THR A 194 16.49 -0.42 -38.95
C THR A 194 17.90 -0.97 -39.00
N GLU A 195 18.26 -1.57 -40.14
CA GLU A 195 19.63 -1.95 -40.39
C GLU A 195 20.56 -0.70 -40.46
N LEU A 196 21.78 -0.89 -39.98
CA LEU A 196 22.82 0.14 -40.12
C LEU A 196 23.39 0.04 -41.51
N SER A 197 23.22 1.09 -42.30
CA SER A 197 23.82 1.27 -43.64
C SER A 197 25.19 1.91 -43.56
#